data_47d7bb5296b7a21148081308c6cc78cb
#
_entry.id   47d7bb5296b7a21148081308c6cc78cb
#
_cell.length_a   1.000
_cell.length_b   1.000
_cell.length_c   1.000
_cell.angle_alpha   90.00
_cell.angle_beta   90.00
_cell.angle_gamma   90.00
#
_symmetry.space_group_name_H-M   'P 1'
#
loop_
_entity.id
_entity.type
_entity.pdbx_description
1 polymer ?
#
loop_
_entity_poly.entity_id
_entity_poly.type
_entity_poly.pdbx_seq_one_letter_code
_entity_poly.pdbx_strand_id
1 'polypeptide(L)'
;STPLYSSAASDVYKRQIAYKSLMKRHIKKHTSYLQPIFEAISNALEATSGSKDTITIRLKFSKMLMKDILEFNSIEISDTGIGFNEENLKRLRSIYDESKSFNNLGTGRIQYLHFFDKTDIYSTYQENGVLKKRRIVLSANFWDKENAVIWEGDPIVTSDEQTGTNISFYFPLYEEDKIRYTELSTSELYDKIFLRYLSRFCLNKKNLQKIKIQRYINDIHDEVNDKEITGDKIPSSDYEDSFTLKYQSYDKDKKTFVDHKRTETFNIRSYLLDPKIQKKNDVKLTSKNETVDICGMDFSFMDNSSKIDKRYMLCLISSDFITNQDSDLRGKLRILSKNEFLKKNDIFEMEKEHIFIDNIQNEVVNKIVAKYPQIKKVKEDLDKNINELIELFALDRSIVEKIGYTLGEDTATFLRRYKDYNAELSSKKEAKIKSVIDSLKHLNPSDGNFREHFKTKVNEVSKLIPQKNRADIVNLSLIHI
;
A
#
# COMPACT_ATOMS: atom_id res chain seq x y z
N SER A 1 -34.03 3.45 42.14
CA SER A 1 -33.70 4.31 40.96
C SER A 1 -32.22 4.65 40.99
N THR A 2 -31.42 3.88 40.24
CA THR A 2 -30.00 4.14 40.04
C THR A 2 -29.86 5.17 38.89
N PRO A 3 -29.06 6.22 39.04
CA PRO A 3 -29.05 7.30 38.07
C PRO A 3 -28.40 6.87 36.75
N LEU A 4 -29.04 7.19 35.63
CA LEU A 4 -28.59 7.02 34.25
C LEU A 4 -27.28 7.78 33.89
N TYR A 5 -26.73 8.57 34.81
CA TYR A 5 -25.48 9.31 34.62
C TYR A 5 -24.20 8.47 34.72
N SER A 6 -24.27 7.23 35.19
CA SER A 6 -23.08 6.41 35.40
C SER A 6 -22.56 5.72 34.12
N SER A 7 -23.43 5.49 33.11
CA SER A 7 -23.03 4.78 31.88
C SER A 7 -22.29 5.69 30.91
N ALA A 8 -22.75 6.94 30.72
CA ALA A 8 -22.09 7.90 29.82
C ALA A 8 -20.69 8.31 30.33
N ALA A 9 -20.56 8.55 31.65
CA ALA A 9 -19.26 8.82 32.27
C ALA A 9 -18.30 7.63 32.20
N SER A 10 -18.80 6.40 32.38
CA SER A 10 -18.04 5.16 32.26
C SER A 10 -17.57 4.93 30.80
N ASP A 11 -18.39 5.23 29.81
CA ASP A 11 -18.04 5.10 28.40
C ASP A 11 -17.03 6.14 27.95
N VAL A 12 -17.15 7.37 28.43
CA VAL A 12 -16.15 8.42 28.21
C VAL A 12 -14.82 8.03 28.86
N TYR A 13 -14.84 7.51 30.07
CA TYR A 13 -13.63 7.06 30.78
C TYR A 13 -12.94 5.87 30.11
N LYS A 14 -13.69 4.86 29.65
CA LYS A 14 -13.14 3.72 28.89
C LYS A 14 -12.52 4.13 27.57
N ARG A 15 -13.15 5.08 26.83
CA ARG A 15 -12.61 5.62 25.59
C ARG A 15 -11.29 6.37 25.80
N GLN A 16 -11.16 7.11 26.88
CA GLN A 16 -9.97 7.89 27.24
C GLN A 16 -8.77 7.02 27.64
N ILE A 17 -9.01 5.90 28.35
CA ILE A 17 -7.96 4.91 28.67
C ILE A 17 -7.42 4.25 27.40
N ALA A 18 -8.28 4.00 26.41
CA ALA A 18 -7.85 3.47 25.11
C ALA A 18 -6.88 4.44 24.38
N TYR A 19 -7.11 5.76 24.39
CA TYR A 19 -6.22 6.77 23.83
C TYR A 19 -4.82 6.74 24.45
N LYS A 20 -4.70 6.68 25.76
CA LYS A 20 -3.39 6.66 26.46
C LYS A 20 -2.58 5.41 26.15
N SER A 21 -3.23 4.27 26.15
CA SER A 21 -2.57 2.99 25.83
C SER A 21 -2.14 2.94 24.37
N LEU A 22 -2.90 3.57 23.47
CA LEU A 22 -2.60 3.72 22.06
C LEU A 22 -1.42 4.65 21.79
N MET A 23 -1.43 5.84 22.37
CA MET A 23 -0.29 6.77 22.27
C MET A 23 1.00 6.10 22.73
N LYS A 24 0.96 5.28 23.82
CA LYS A 24 2.13 4.54 24.28
C LYS A 24 2.56 3.38 23.39
N ARG A 25 1.62 2.66 22.73
CA ARG A 25 1.91 1.47 21.91
C ARG A 25 2.26 1.78 20.46
N HIS A 26 1.70 2.83 19.88
CA HIS A 26 1.85 3.16 18.46
C HIS A 26 2.83 4.31 18.18
N ILE A 27 3.60 4.76 19.18
CA ILE A 27 4.69 5.70 18.95
C ILE A 27 5.82 4.98 18.21
N LYS A 28 5.72 4.93 16.89
CA LYS A 28 6.86 4.60 16.04
C LYS A 28 7.73 5.85 15.94
N LYS A 29 8.82 5.91 16.68
CA LYS A 29 9.86 6.96 16.63
C LYS A 29 10.49 7.17 15.24
N HIS A 30 10.02 6.46 14.21
CA HIS A 30 10.60 6.43 12.86
C HIS A 30 9.67 6.95 11.76
N THR A 31 8.58 7.64 12.09
CA THR A 31 7.76 8.30 11.08
C THR A 31 8.36 9.68 10.75
N SER A 32 8.18 10.12 9.48
CA SER A 32 8.60 11.46 9.05
C SER A 32 7.92 12.55 9.89
N TYR A 33 8.64 13.62 10.26
CA TYR A 33 8.08 14.80 10.91
C TYR A 33 6.92 15.44 10.11
N LEU A 34 6.85 15.21 8.79
CA LEU A 34 5.74 15.66 7.95
C LEU A 34 4.51 14.74 7.97
N GLN A 35 4.53 13.63 8.69
CA GLN A 35 3.39 12.70 8.72
C GLN A 35 2.08 13.35 9.18
N PRO A 36 2.05 14.22 10.21
CA PRO A 36 0.82 14.95 10.58
C PRO A 36 0.27 15.80 9.44
N ILE A 37 1.17 16.45 8.72
CA ILE A 37 0.83 17.33 7.59
C ILE A 37 0.25 16.51 6.45
N PHE A 38 0.87 15.38 6.10
CA PHE A 38 0.33 14.46 5.08
C PHE A 38 -1.02 13.90 5.46
N GLU A 39 -1.23 13.55 6.73
CA GLU A 39 -2.52 13.07 7.19
C GLU A 39 -3.62 14.14 7.05
N ALA A 40 -3.33 15.37 7.43
CA ALA A 40 -4.28 16.48 7.27
C ALA A 40 -4.57 16.77 5.79
N ILE A 41 -3.56 16.69 4.91
CA ILE A 41 -3.74 16.82 3.45
C ILE A 41 -4.57 15.67 2.90
N SER A 42 -4.34 14.43 3.33
CA SER A 42 -5.18 13.28 2.91
C SER A 42 -6.64 13.48 3.27
N ASN A 43 -6.91 13.94 4.51
CA ASN A 43 -8.26 14.23 4.97
C ASN A 43 -8.91 15.37 4.16
N ALA A 44 -8.15 16.42 3.85
CA ALA A 44 -8.62 17.53 3.01
C ALA A 44 -8.92 17.08 1.57
N LEU A 45 -8.06 16.24 0.97
CA LEU A 45 -8.26 15.65 -0.35
C LEU A 45 -9.50 14.72 -0.40
N GLU A 46 -9.82 14.04 0.70
CA GLU A 46 -11.03 13.22 0.83
C GLU A 46 -12.28 14.11 0.98
N ALA A 47 -12.22 15.11 1.87
CA ALA A 47 -13.34 16.00 2.14
C ALA A 47 -13.76 16.83 0.92
N THR A 48 -12.83 17.10 0.00
CA THR A 48 -13.05 17.86 -1.25
C THR A 48 -13.15 16.95 -2.48
N SER A 49 -13.30 15.64 -2.30
CA SER A 49 -13.36 14.68 -3.41
C SER A 49 -14.56 14.96 -4.32
N GLY A 50 -14.29 15.03 -5.63
CA GLY A 50 -15.32 15.28 -6.66
C GLY A 50 -15.57 16.76 -6.99
N SER A 51 -14.91 17.69 -6.31
CA SER A 51 -14.97 19.13 -6.59
C SER A 51 -13.61 19.67 -7.06
N LYS A 52 -13.59 20.85 -7.70
CA LYS A 52 -12.36 21.56 -8.06
C LYS A 52 -11.94 22.54 -6.96
N ASP A 53 -12.18 22.19 -5.73
CA ASP A 53 -11.90 23.02 -4.56
C ASP A 53 -10.40 23.27 -4.37
N THR A 54 -10.10 24.22 -3.50
CA THR A 54 -8.73 24.60 -3.18
C THR A 54 -8.38 24.12 -1.77
N ILE A 55 -7.24 23.45 -1.64
CA ILE A 55 -6.61 23.16 -0.37
C ILE A 55 -5.47 24.16 -0.21
N THR A 56 -5.46 24.91 0.90
CA THR A 56 -4.43 25.91 1.17
C THR A 56 -3.62 25.50 2.38
N ILE A 57 -2.29 25.45 2.20
CA ILE A 57 -1.32 25.14 3.24
C ILE A 57 -0.53 26.42 3.53
N ARG A 58 -0.51 26.89 4.78
CA ARG A 58 0.19 28.09 5.19
C ARG A 58 1.28 27.74 6.19
N LEU A 59 2.53 28.03 5.84
CA LEU A 59 3.68 27.98 6.74
C LEU A 59 3.82 29.35 7.40
N LYS A 60 3.65 29.45 8.71
CA LYS A 60 3.72 30.71 9.46
C LYS A 60 4.94 30.76 10.34
N PHE A 61 5.66 31.85 10.23
CA PHE A 61 6.89 32.15 10.96
C PHE A 61 6.81 33.52 11.61
N SER A 62 7.54 33.69 12.71
CA SER A 62 7.90 35.02 13.25
C SER A 62 9.38 35.30 13.01
N LYS A 63 9.70 36.58 12.80
CA LYS A 63 11.06 37.05 12.66
C LYS A 63 11.35 37.99 13.82
N MET A 64 12.34 37.65 14.62
CA MET A 64 12.78 38.55 15.73
C MET A 64 13.49 39.77 15.16
N LEU A 65 13.04 40.95 15.54
CA LEU A 65 13.55 42.24 15.08
C LEU A 65 15.07 42.46 15.27
N MET A 66 15.68 41.78 16.26
CA MET A 66 17.09 41.96 16.58
C MET A 66 18.04 40.88 16.07
N LYS A 67 17.57 39.77 15.52
CA LYS A 67 18.45 38.63 15.23
C LYS A 67 18.25 38.01 13.85
N ASP A 68 17.53 38.55 12.96
CA ASP A 68 17.28 38.00 11.62
C ASP A 68 16.96 36.45 11.59
N ILE A 69 16.51 35.93 12.75
CA ILE A 69 16.24 34.52 12.99
C ILE A 69 14.74 34.30 12.79
N LEU A 70 14.41 33.34 11.95
CA LEU A 70 13.03 32.85 11.80
C LEU A 70 12.72 31.85 12.90
N GLU A 71 11.54 31.96 13.48
CA GLU A 71 10.97 30.96 14.37
C GLU A 71 9.68 30.40 13.76
N PHE A 72 9.52 29.11 13.87
CA PHE A 72 8.30 28.43 13.46
C PHE A 72 7.15 28.77 14.40
N ASN A 73 6.02 29.22 13.85
CA ASN A 73 4.80 29.51 14.60
C ASN A 73 3.76 28.40 14.44
N SER A 74 3.36 28.12 13.19
CA SER A 74 2.34 27.12 12.90
C SER A 74 2.38 26.67 11.44
N ILE A 75 1.77 25.50 11.19
CA ILE A 75 1.33 25.09 9.87
C ILE A 75 -0.19 25.02 9.89
N GLU A 76 -0.83 25.68 8.94
CA GLU A 76 -2.28 25.65 8.75
C GLU A 76 -2.63 24.96 7.44
N ILE A 77 -3.66 24.09 7.48
CA ILE A 77 -4.20 23.42 6.32
C ILE A 77 -5.70 23.69 6.28
N SER A 78 -6.13 24.37 5.22
CA SER A 78 -7.54 24.73 5.02
C SER A 78 -8.09 24.06 3.79
N ASP A 79 -9.29 23.52 3.88
CA ASP A 79 -10.09 22.99 2.78
C ASP A 79 -11.48 23.61 2.76
N THR A 80 -12.17 23.47 1.63
CA THR A 80 -13.56 23.90 1.43
C THR A 80 -14.53 22.70 1.36
N GLY A 81 -14.14 21.58 1.96
CA GLY A 81 -14.91 20.34 1.97
C GLY A 81 -16.15 20.39 2.87
N ILE A 82 -16.72 19.22 3.11
CA ILE A 82 -18.01 19.07 3.84
C ILE A 82 -17.93 19.44 5.32
N GLY A 83 -16.75 19.61 5.88
CA GLY A 83 -16.51 19.91 7.29
C GLY A 83 -16.77 18.74 8.24
N PHE A 84 -16.63 19.01 9.55
CA PHE A 84 -16.88 18.05 10.63
C PHE A 84 -18.35 18.08 11.08
N ASN A 85 -19.23 17.50 10.25
CA ASN A 85 -20.60 17.20 10.65
C ASN A 85 -20.64 16.13 11.76
N GLU A 86 -21.80 15.77 12.27
CA GLU A 86 -21.93 14.80 13.37
C GLU A 86 -21.35 13.41 13.03
N GLU A 87 -21.48 12.98 11.77
CA GLU A 87 -20.91 11.71 11.31
C GLU A 87 -19.36 11.73 11.32
N ASN A 88 -18.78 12.78 10.75
CA ASN A 88 -17.32 12.97 10.73
C ASN A 88 -16.77 13.19 12.14
N LEU A 89 -17.51 13.86 13.01
CA LEU A 89 -17.17 14.03 14.41
C LEU A 89 -17.21 12.68 15.16
N LYS A 90 -18.23 11.88 14.91
CA LYS A 90 -18.32 10.52 15.46
C LYS A 90 -17.13 9.66 15.00
N ARG A 91 -16.75 9.77 13.74
CA ARG A 91 -15.52 9.15 13.21
C ARG A 91 -14.27 9.70 13.89
N LEU A 92 -14.21 10.99 14.21
CA LEU A 92 -13.12 11.59 14.98
C LEU A 92 -13.04 11.02 16.40
N ARG A 93 -14.14 10.77 17.06
CA ARG A 93 -14.23 10.22 18.41
C ARG A 93 -13.96 8.71 18.46
N SER A 94 -14.36 7.97 17.43
CA SER A 94 -14.26 6.50 17.35
C SER A 94 -12.90 6.03 16.85
N ILE A 95 -11.86 6.20 17.67
CA ILE A 95 -10.52 5.65 17.34
C ILE A 95 -10.45 4.13 17.48
N TYR A 96 -11.42 3.50 18.07
CA TYR A 96 -11.61 2.03 18.13
C TYR A 96 -13.10 1.71 18.17
N ASP A 97 -13.69 1.60 17.03
CA ASP A 97 -14.88 0.79 16.90
C ASP A 97 -14.39 -0.65 16.69
N GLU A 98 -14.50 -1.48 17.70
CA GLU A 98 -14.09 -2.90 17.68
C GLU A 98 -14.87 -3.72 16.63
N SER A 99 -15.93 -3.15 16.03
CA SER A 99 -16.70 -3.74 14.96
C SER A 99 -16.04 -3.63 13.57
N LYS A 100 -14.93 -2.87 13.43
CA LYS A 100 -14.18 -2.72 12.20
C LYS A 100 -12.73 -3.16 12.39
N SER A 101 -12.34 -4.16 11.63
CA SER A 101 -11.03 -4.79 11.63
C SER A 101 -9.83 -3.81 11.53
N PHE A 102 -8.79 -4.15 12.18
CA PHE A 102 -7.59 -3.54 12.76
C PHE A 102 -6.72 -2.56 11.95
N ASN A 103 -6.95 -2.14 10.70
CA ASN A 103 -5.92 -1.48 9.89
C ASN A 103 -6.18 -0.04 9.38
N ASN A 104 -7.35 0.56 9.61
CA ASN A 104 -7.60 1.98 9.25
C ASN A 104 -8.29 2.77 10.37
N LEU A 105 -7.72 2.75 11.48
CA LEU A 105 -8.28 3.06 12.81
C LEU A 105 -8.14 4.52 13.22
N GLY A 106 -8.24 5.48 12.34
CA GLY A 106 -8.08 6.88 12.76
C GLY A 106 -6.71 7.15 13.42
N THR A 107 -5.71 6.30 13.10
CA THR A 107 -4.34 6.44 13.65
C THR A 107 -3.64 7.71 13.14
N GLY A 108 -4.12 8.30 12.07
CA GLY A 108 -3.59 9.55 11.55
C GLY A 108 -3.66 10.70 12.54
N ARG A 109 -4.73 10.76 13.32
CA ARG A 109 -4.92 11.80 14.36
C ARG A 109 -3.99 11.62 15.53
N ILE A 110 -3.58 10.39 15.82
CA ILE A 110 -2.55 10.11 16.82
C ILE A 110 -1.23 10.73 16.38
N GLN A 111 -0.96 10.80 15.08
CA GLN A 111 0.22 11.47 14.54
C GLN A 111 0.25 12.96 14.90
N TYR A 112 -0.91 13.65 14.97
CA TYR A 112 -0.94 15.04 15.41
C TYR A 112 -0.37 15.22 16.81
N LEU A 113 -0.79 14.33 17.74
CA LEU A 113 -0.38 14.34 19.14
C LEU A 113 1.06 13.85 19.38
N HIS A 114 1.68 13.21 18.37
CA HIS A 114 3.09 12.77 18.45
C HIS A 114 4.08 13.85 18.11
N PHE A 115 3.67 14.82 17.32
CA PHE A 115 4.57 15.84 16.78
C PHE A 115 4.28 17.23 17.32
N PHE A 116 3.02 17.51 17.70
CA PHE A 116 2.58 18.81 18.12
C PHE A 116 1.88 18.75 19.48
N ASP A 117 2.18 19.71 20.34
CA ASP A 117 1.51 19.85 21.63
C ASP A 117 0.05 20.25 21.45
N LYS A 118 -0.23 21.10 20.43
CA LYS A 118 -1.58 21.58 20.18
C LYS A 118 -1.93 21.51 18.69
N THR A 119 -3.08 20.90 18.39
CA THR A 119 -3.76 20.96 17.10
C THR A 119 -5.13 21.59 17.27
N ASP A 120 -5.38 22.71 16.59
CA ASP A 120 -6.63 23.47 16.65
C ASP A 120 -7.39 23.30 15.33
N ILE A 121 -8.62 22.86 15.39
CA ILE A 121 -9.47 22.57 14.23
C ILE A 121 -10.71 23.44 14.30
N TYR A 122 -10.87 24.29 13.30
CA TYR A 122 -12.11 25.04 13.05
C TYR A 122 -12.81 24.45 11.84
N SER A 123 -14.07 24.10 12.00
CA SER A 123 -14.82 23.52 10.90
C SER A 123 -16.22 24.12 10.78
N THR A 124 -16.54 24.54 9.55
CA THR A 124 -17.89 24.95 9.16
C THR A 124 -18.52 23.82 8.37
N TYR A 125 -19.71 23.38 8.78
CA TYR A 125 -20.45 22.30 8.18
C TYR A 125 -21.93 22.59 8.06
N GLN A 126 -22.64 21.92 7.18
CA GLN A 126 -24.07 22.08 7.01
C GLN A 126 -24.84 21.01 7.76
N GLU A 127 -25.84 21.42 8.52
CA GLU A 127 -26.78 20.52 9.19
C GLU A 127 -28.21 21.09 9.09
N ASN A 128 -29.14 20.26 8.57
CA ASN A 128 -30.55 20.67 8.34
C ASN A 128 -30.69 21.99 7.57
N GLY A 129 -29.84 22.22 6.59
CA GLY A 129 -29.85 23.44 5.78
C GLY A 129 -29.22 24.68 6.43
N VAL A 130 -28.73 24.57 7.68
CA VAL A 130 -28.10 25.67 8.42
C VAL A 130 -26.59 25.42 8.51
N LEU A 131 -25.79 26.47 8.30
CA LEU A 131 -24.35 26.43 8.52
C LEU A 131 -24.03 26.61 10.00
N LYS A 132 -23.23 25.69 10.51
CA LYS A 132 -22.74 25.66 11.87
C LYS A 132 -21.22 25.63 11.91
N LYS A 133 -20.64 26.29 12.88
CA LYS A 133 -19.20 26.29 13.14
C LYS A 133 -18.89 25.58 14.43
N ARG A 134 -17.84 24.76 14.41
CA ARG A 134 -17.33 24.00 15.56
C ARG A 134 -15.83 24.19 15.69
N ARG A 135 -15.36 24.24 16.94
CA ARG A 135 -13.95 24.19 17.26
C ARG A 135 -13.63 22.89 17.99
N ILE A 136 -12.55 22.23 17.58
CA ILE A 136 -12.03 21.02 18.21
C ILE A 136 -10.55 21.26 18.49
N VAL A 137 -10.09 20.94 19.68
CA VAL A 137 -8.67 21.06 20.08
C VAL A 137 -8.16 19.70 20.52
N LEU A 138 -7.03 19.29 19.94
CA LEU A 138 -6.31 18.10 20.39
C LEU A 138 -5.03 18.54 21.09
N SER A 139 -4.76 17.99 22.27
CA SER A 139 -3.53 18.20 23.01
C SER A 139 -3.22 17.03 23.94
N ALA A 140 -1.96 16.61 23.95
CA ALA A 140 -1.46 15.62 24.89
C ALA A 140 -1.51 16.14 26.35
N ASN A 141 -1.40 17.47 26.55
CA ASN A 141 -1.41 18.12 27.87
C ASN A 141 -2.80 18.09 28.54
N PHE A 142 -3.90 17.95 27.79
CA PHE A 142 -5.25 17.78 28.35
C PHE A 142 -5.36 16.50 29.14
N TRP A 143 -4.56 15.50 28.82
CA TRP A 143 -4.56 14.22 29.51
C TRP A 143 -4.26 14.35 31.01
N ASP A 144 -3.31 15.20 31.36
CA ASP A 144 -2.88 15.35 32.76
C ASP A 144 -3.88 16.17 33.59
N LYS A 145 -4.68 17.01 32.96
CA LYS A 145 -5.65 17.89 33.63
C LYS A 145 -7.07 17.34 33.63
N GLU A 146 -7.51 16.78 32.50
CA GLU A 146 -8.92 16.43 32.27
C GLU A 146 -9.13 14.96 31.87
N ASN A 147 -8.07 14.15 31.84
CA ASN A 147 -8.07 12.79 31.31
C ASN A 147 -8.61 12.68 29.87
N ALA A 148 -8.47 13.75 29.08
CA ALA A 148 -8.95 13.81 27.71
C ALA A 148 -7.86 14.39 26.79
N VAL A 149 -7.76 13.88 25.56
CA VAL A 149 -6.86 14.44 24.51
C VAL A 149 -7.61 15.30 23.52
N ILE A 150 -8.94 15.31 23.55
CA ILE A 150 -9.82 16.06 22.64
C ILE A 150 -10.73 16.93 23.50
N TRP A 151 -10.75 18.23 23.17
CA TRP A 151 -11.75 19.17 23.65
C TRP A 151 -12.63 19.58 22.47
N GLU A 152 -13.91 19.68 22.67
CA GLU A 152 -14.89 20.06 21.67
C GLU A 152 -15.75 21.20 22.18
N GLY A 153 -15.83 22.28 21.40
CA GLY A 153 -16.74 23.38 21.65
C GLY A 153 -18.14 23.08 21.11
N ASP A 154 -19.15 23.67 21.72
CA ASP A 154 -20.53 23.60 21.24
C ASP A 154 -20.63 24.23 19.84
N PRO A 155 -21.38 23.60 18.93
CA PRO A 155 -21.59 24.16 17.59
C PRO A 155 -22.44 25.42 17.65
N ILE A 156 -22.00 26.46 16.96
CA ILE A 156 -22.70 27.74 16.83
C ILE A 156 -23.15 27.97 15.40
N VAL A 157 -24.33 28.56 15.23
CA VAL A 157 -24.78 29.00 13.91
C VAL A 157 -23.86 30.12 13.42
N THR A 158 -23.47 30.06 12.15
CA THR A 158 -22.53 31.01 11.56
C THR A 158 -23.10 31.66 10.31
N SER A 159 -22.62 32.86 10.00
CA SER A 159 -22.88 33.56 8.75
C SER A 159 -21.86 33.25 7.65
N ASP A 160 -20.95 32.28 7.88
CA ASP A 160 -20.03 31.82 6.85
C ASP A 160 -20.82 31.39 5.62
N GLU A 161 -20.28 31.64 4.41
CA GLU A 161 -20.99 31.36 3.17
C GLU A 161 -20.77 29.93 2.67
N GLN A 162 -19.73 29.22 3.18
CA GLN A 162 -19.36 27.88 2.71
C GLN A 162 -18.86 26.97 3.84
N THR A 163 -18.94 25.68 3.59
CA THR A 163 -18.36 24.65 4.45
C THR A 163 -16.85 24.59 4.28
N GLY A 164 -16.15 23.92 5.22
CA GLY A 164 -14.73 23.69 5.14
C GLY A 164 -14.11 23.42 6.50
N THR A 165 -12.82 23.09 6.47
CA THR A 165 -12.05 22.85 7.70
C THR A 165 -10.71 23.59 7.65
N ASN A 166 -10.30 24.15 8.77
CA ASN A 166 -8.96 24.70 8.99
C ASN A 166 -8.32 23.97 10.16
N ILE A 167 -7.21 23.28 9.91
CA ILE A 167 -6.41 22.56 10.89
C ILE A 167 -5.11 23.32 11.09
N SER A 168 -4.80 23.69 12.32
CA SER A 168 -3.58 24.43 12.69
C SER A 168 -2.76 23.66 13.70
N PHE A 169 -1.48 23.46 13.40
CA PHE A 169 -0.52 22.75 14.22
C PHE A 169 0.43 23.73 14.91
N TYR A 170 0.52 23.66 16.25
CA TYR A 170 1.31 24.55 17.07
C TYR A 170 2.25 23.76 17.99
N PHE A 171 3.38 24.36 18.31
CA PHE A 171 4.31 23.88 19.33
C PHE A 171 4.81 22.46 19.05
N PRO A 172 5.78 22.28 18.12
CA PRO A 172 6.45 21.01 17.94
C PRO A 172 7.00 20.47 19.26
N LEU A 173 6.75 19.20 19.55
CA LEU A 173 7.12 18.56 20.83
C LEU A 173 8.63 18.34 20.97
N TYR A 174 9.36 18.23 19.86
CA TYR A 174 10.79 17.95 19.84
C TYR A 174 11.56 19.10 19.19
N GLU A 175 12.68 19.51 19.79
CA GLU A 175 13.52 20.58 19.24
C GLU A 175 14.05 20.28 17.83
N GLU A 176 14.38 19.00 17.55
CA GLU A 176 14.80 18.60 16.21
C GLU A 176 13.71 18.84 15.16
N ASP A 177 12.47 18.58 15.50
CA ASP A 177 11.35 18.81 14.59
C ASP A 177 11.03 20.30 14.47
N LYS A 178 11.17 21.07 15.55
CA LYS A 178 11.05 22.54 15.51
C LYS A 178 12.06 23.17 14.55
N ILE A 179 13.30 22.71 14.58
CA ILE A 179 14.35 23.15 13.64
C ILE A 179 13.94 22.79 12.20
N ARG A 180 13.55 21.53 11.95
CA ARG A 180 13.12 21.07 10.62
C ARG A 180 11.93 21.85 10.08
N TYR A 181 10.94 22.18 10.92
CA TYR A 181 9.80 23.00 10.49
C TYR A 181 10.23 24.45 10.23
N THR A 182 11.18 24.99 10.98
CA THR A 182 11.72 26.34 10.77
C THR A 182 12.46 26.45 9.44
N GLU A 183 13.21 25.41 9.06
CA GLU A 183 13.95 25.33 7.80
C GLU A 183 13.09 24.94 6.59
N LEU A 184 11.86 24.45 6.82
CA LEU A 184 10.98 23.95 5.78
C LEU A 184 10.56 25.05 4.81
N SER A 185 11.01 24.98 3.57
CA SER A 185 10.58 25.88 2.50
C SER A 185 9.30 25.41 1.83
N THR A 186 8.58 26.33 1.18
CA THR A 186 7.41 26.00 0.35
C THR A 186 7.77 25.09 -0.83
N SER A 187 8.98 25.27 -1.37
CA SER A 187 9.49 24.44 -2.47
C SER A 187 9.74 22.99 -2.02
N GLU A 188 10.38 22.82 -0.88
CA GLU A 188 10.61 21.49 -0.32
C GLU A 188 9.29 20.79 0.03
N LEU A 189 8.36 21.51 0.65
CA LEU A 189 7.04 20.97 0.98
C LEU A 189 6.26 20.59 -0.29
N TYR A 190 6.34 21.44 -1.35
CA TYR A 190 5.77 21.14 -2.66
C TYR A 190 6.31 19.81 -3.20
N ASP A 191 7.63 19.63 -3.25
CA ASP A 191 8.24 18.41 -3.78
C ASP A 191 7.80 17.17 -2.99
N LYS A 192 7.79 17.27 -1.65
CA LYS A 192 7.37 16.16 -0.79
C LYS A 192 5.88 15.79 -0.95
N ILE A 193 4.99 16.78 -1.07
CA ILE A 193 3.57 16.55 -1.33
C ILE A 193 3.39 15.96 -2.73
N PHE A 194 4.05 16.55 -3.74
CA PHE A 194 3.95 16.08 -5.12
C PHE A 194 4.35 14.62 -5.24
N LEU A 195 5.50 14.24 -4.69
CA LEU A 195 5.99 12.85 -4.73
C LEU A 195 5.08 11.90 -3.92
N ARG A 196 4.63 12.32 -2.76
CA ARG A 196 3.76 11.50 -1.89
C ARG A 196 2.45 11.12 -2.55
N TYR A 197 1.83 12.08 -3.23
CA TYR A 197 0.50 11.92 -3.82
C TYR A 197 0.51 11.75 -5.34
N LEU A 198 1.67 11.57 -5.95
CA LEU A 198 1.84 11.51 -7.40
C LEU A 198 0.86 10.54 -8.07
N SER A 199 0.74 9.32 -7.57
CA SER A 199 -0.16 8.31 -8.12
C SER A 199 -1.63 8.75 -8.05
N ARG A 200 -2.07 9.31 -6.93
CA ARG A 200 -3.42 9.88 -6.76
C ARG A 200 -3.65 11.05 -7.71
N PHE A 201 -2.67 11.93 -7.86
CA PHE A 201 -2.75 13.08 -8.78
C PHE A 201 -2.84 12.62 -10.24
N CYS A 202 -2.05 11.62 -10.63
CA CYS A 202 -2.11 11.04 -11.97
C CYS A 202 -3.50 10.44 -12.27
N LEU A 203 -4.10 9.75 -11.33
CA LEU A 203 -5.44 9.16 -11.49
C LEU A 203 -6.55 10.22 -11.57
N ASN A 204 -6.41 11.30 -10.83
CA ASN A 204 -7.42 12.36 -10.71
C ASN A 204 -7.08 13.64 -11.50
N LYS A 205 -6.13 13.61 -12.42
CA LYS A 205 -5.61 14.79 -13.12
C LYS A 205 -6.68 15.76 -13.62
N LYS A 206 -7.79 15.24 -14.17
CA LYS A 206 -8.87 16.06 -14.74
C LYS A 206 -9.70 16.82 -13.67
N ASN A 207 -9.80 16.25 -12.48
CA ASN A 207 -10.59 16.74 -11.35
C ASN A 207 -9.72 16.97 -10.12
N LEU A 208 -8.43 17.28 -10.34
CA LEU A 208 -7.51 17.53 -9.24
C LEU A 208 -7.86 18.83 -8.54
N GLN A 209 -7.95 18.77 -7.23
CA GLN A 209 -8.03 19.94 -6.37
C GLN A 209 -6.74 20.78 -6.51
N LYS A 210 -6.89 22.08 -6.48
CA LYS A 210 -5.75 23.00 -6.45
C LYS A 210 -5.15 22.99 -5.05
N ILE A 211 -3.84 22.71 -4.92
CA ILE A 211 -3.13 22.80 -3.64
C ILE A 211 -2.23 24.03 -3.68
N LYS A 212 -2.51 25.02 -2.81
CA LYS A 212 -1.69 26.21 -2.62
C LYS A 212 -0.80 26.04 -1.38
N ILE A 213 0.47 26.35 -1.51
CA ILE A 213 1.43 26.34 -0.42
C ILE A 213 1.97 27.76 -0.29
N GLN A 214 1.72 28.40 0.83
CA GLN A 214 1.97 29.80 1.07
C GLN A 214 2.88 29.96 2.29
N ARG A 215 3.65 31.04 2.31
CA ARG A 215 4.51 31.41 3.42
C ARG A 215 4.08 32.76 4.02
N TYR A 216 4.09 32.83 5.34
CA TYR A 216 3.80 34.04 6.09
C TYR A 216 4.93 34.33 7.09
N ILE A 217 5.36 35.57 7.17
CA ILE A 217 6.36 36.05 8.14
C ILE A 217 5.74 37.23 8.89
N ASN A 218 5.60 37.13 10.22
CA ASN A 218 4.89 38.12 11.05
C ASN A 218 3.49 38.43 10.49
N ASP A 219 2.75 37.38 10.08
CA ASP A 219 1.43 37.46 9.44
C ASP A 219 1.38 38.20 8.09
N ILE A 220 2.52 38.59 7.54
CA ILE A 220 2.63 39.18 6.20
C ILE A 220 2.85 38.04 5.18
N HIS A 221 2.03 38.01 4.12
CA HIS A 221 2.12 37.04 3.06
C HIS A 221 3.38 37.27 2.22
N ASP A 222 4.21 36.22 2.09
CA ASP A 222 5.42 36.20 1.26
C ASP A 222 5.09 35.54 -0.11
N GLU A 223 4.40 36.29 -0.97
CA GLU A 223 3.87 35.81 -2.24
C GLU A 223 4.93 35.25 -3.19
N VAL A 224 6.18 35.75 -3.13
CA VAL A 224 7.29 35.33 -3.99
C VAL A 224 7.61 33.84 -3.80
N ASN A 225 7.35 33.32 -2.61
CA ASN A 225 7.61 31.95 -2.24
C ASN A 225 6.38 31.01 -2.39
N ASP A 226 5.27 31.50 -2.94
CA ASP A 226 4.09 30.66 -3.19
C ASP A 226 4.39 29.53 -4.16
N LYS A 227 3.82 28.38 -3.87
CA LYS A 227 3.83 27.18 -4.76
C LYS A 227 2.42 26.67 -4.93
N GLU A 228 2.15 26.11 -6.11
CA GLU A 228 0.85 25.54 -6.43
C GLU A 228 1.00 24.20 -7.13
N ILE A 229 0.20 23.22 -6.72
CA ILE A 229 0.02 21.95 -7.44
C ILE A 229 -1.34 22.03 -8.14
N THR A 230 -1.31 21.92 -9.46
CA THR A 230 -2.47 22.01 -10.34
C THR A 230 -2.42 20.90 -11.38
N GLY A 231 -3.56 20.56 -11.99
CA GLY A 231 -3.65 19.45 -12.92
C GLY A 231 -2.73 19.56 -14.16
N ASP A 232 -2.38 20.78 -14.59
CA ASP A 232 -1.45 21.05 -15.70
C ASP A 232 0.00 20.61 -15.36
N LYS A 233 0.38 20.65 -14.09
CA LYS A 233 1.71 20.22 -13.62
C LYS A 233 1.84 18.70 -13.45
N ILE A 234 0.73 17.98 -13.48
CA ILE A 234 0.73 16.52 -13.34
C ILE A 234 1.08 15.87 -14.67
N PRO A 235 1.99 14.89 -14.69
CA PRO A 235 2.33 14.15 -15.91
C PRO A 235 1.09 13.58 -16.58
N SER A 236 1.10 13.55 -17.92
CA SER A 236 0.10 12.81 -18.71
C SER A 236 0.56 11.38 -18.87
N SER A 237 -0.39 10.46 -18.99
CA SER A 237 -0.09 9.06 -19.30
C SER A 237 0.56 8.94 -20.68
N ASP A 238 1.63 8.16 -20.76
CA ASP A 238 2.28 7.79 -22.03
C ASP A 238 1.52 6.65 -22.72
N TYR A 239 0.76 5.87 -21.94
CA TYR A 239 -0.01 4.75 -22.43
C TYR A 239 -1.23 4.48 -21.55
N GLU A 240 -2.38 4.27 -22.19
CA GLU A 240 -3.61 3.82 -21.56
C GLU A 240 -4.18 2.67 -22.39
N ASP A 241 -4.59 1.60 -21.72
CA ASP A 241 -5.22 0.42 -22.32
C ASP A 241 -6.07 -0.31 -21.28
N SER A 242 -6.75 -1.37 -21.71
CA SER A 242 -7.47 -2.28 -20.83
C SER A 242 -7.25 -3.73 -21.23
N PHE A 243 -7.47 -4.63 -20.30
CA PHE A 243 -7.47 -6.06 -20.54
C PHE A 243 -8.54 -6.75 -19.68
N THR A 244 -8.93 -7.92 -20.08
CA THR A 244 -9.98 -8.69 -19.40
C THR A 244 -9.40 -10.02 -18.92
N LEU A 245 -9.66 -10.35 -17.66
CA LEU A 245 -9.30 -11.63 -17.06
C LEU A 245 -10.54 -12.47 -16.77
N LYS A 246 -10.42 -13.76 -16.95
CA LYS A 246 -11.42 -14.74 -16.52
C LYS A 246 -11.19 -15.13 -15.07
N TYR A 247 -12.28 -15.36 -14.36
CA TYR A 247 -12.22 -16.01 -13.05
C TYR A 247 -11.81 -17.49 -13.24
N GLN A 248 -11.05 -18.00 -12.27
CA GLN A 248 -10.54 -19.38 -12.27
C GLN A 248 -10.89 -20.08 -10.96
N SER A 249 -11.19 -21.37 -11.00
CA SER A 249 -11.24 -22.27 -9.86
C SER A 249 -10.22 -23.40 -10.01
N TYR A 250 -9.89 -24.09 -8.92
CA TYR A 250 -8.94 -25.19 -8.96
C TYR A 250 -9.66 -26.52 -9.07
N ASP A 251 -9.46 -27.24 -10.19
CA ASP A 251 -9.94 -28.61 -10.39
C ASP A 251 -8.97 -29.60 -9.71
N LYS A 252 -9.43 -30.23 -8.63
CA LYS A 252 -8.62 -31.15 -7.81
C LYS A 252 -8.29 -32.42 -8.56
N ASP A 253 -9.19 -32.91 -9.42
CA ASP A 253 -9.01 -34.15 -10.15
C ASP A 253 -7.97 -33.99 -11.26
N LYS A 254 -8.04 -32.88 -11.98
CA LYS A 254 -7.08 -32.51 -13.03
C LYS A 254 -5.83 -31.82 -12.52
N LYS A 255 -5.82 -31.38 -11.25
CA LYS A 255 -4.74 -30.60 -10.61
C LYS A 255 -4.36 -29.35 -11.41
N THR A 256 -5.35 -28.66 -11.97
CA THR A 256 -5.16 -27.47 -12.80
C THR A 256 -6.20 -26.41 -12.51
N PHE A 257 -5.88 -25.15 -12.85
CA PHE A 257 -6.83 -24.07 -12.81
C PHE A 257 -7.70 -24.06 -14.07
N VAL A 258 -9.01 -23.91 -13.89
CA VAL A 258 -10.01 -23.93 -14.96
C VAL A 258 -10.66 -22.55 -15.07
N ASP A 259 -10.71 -22.04 -16.29
CA ASP A 259 -11.34 -20.76 -16.61
C ASP A 259 -12.86 -20.86 -16.57
N HIS A 260 -13.50 -19.82 -16.01
CA HIS A 260 -14.95 -19.64 -16.02
C HIS A 260 -15.40 -18.62 -17.07
N LYS A 261 -16.71 -18.53 -17.30
CA LYS A 261 -17.28 -17.53 -18.22
C LYS A 261 -17.26 -16.11 -17.64
N ARG A 262 -17.25 -15.99 -16.32
CA ARG A 262 -17.19 -14.70 -15.63
C ARG A 262 -15.85 -14.01 -15.88
N THR A 263 -15.91 -12.74 -16.22
CA THR A 263 -14.74 -11.92 -16.54
C THR A 263 -14.72 -10.64 -15.75
N GLU A 264 -13.55 -10.03 -15.65
CA GLU A 264 -13.33 -8.72 -15.03
C GLU A 264 -12.41 -7.88 -15.92
N THR A 265 -12.70 -6.58 -16.01
CA THR A 265 -11.90 -5.65 -16.82
C THR A 265 -10.96 -4.86 -15.93
N PHE A 266 -9.70 -4.77 -16.34
CA PHE A 266 -8.64 -4.01 -15.70
C PHE A 266 -8.18 -2.89 -16.64
N ASN A 267 -8.05 -1.68 -16.11
CA ASN A 267 -7.49 -0.55 -16.83
C ASN A 267 -6.02 -0.36 -16.42
N ILE A 268 -5.16 -0.11 -17.39
CA ILE A 268 -3.74 0.14 -17.21
C ILE A 268 -3.40 1.54 -17.69
N ARG A 269 -2.65 2.29 -16.89
CA ARG A 269 -2.04 3.58 -17.27
C ARG A 269 -0.58 3.57 -16.91
N SER A 270 0.28 3.89 -17.85
CA SER A 270 1.70 4.03 -17.58
C SER A 270 2.21 5.44 -17.84
N TYR A 271 3.18 5.84 -17.04
CA TYR A 271 3.83 7.15 -17.04
C TYR A 271 5.33 6.94 -17.06
N LEU A 272 6.03 7.54 -18.02
CA LEU A 272 7.49 7.60 -18.01
C LEU A 272 7.92 8.91 -17.34
N LEU A 273 8.47 8.79 -16.17
CA LEU A 273 8.75 9.91 -15.26
C LEU A 273 10.26 10.19 -15.18
N ASP A 274 10.60 11.48 -15.02
CA ASP A 274 11.98 11.91 -14.80
C ASP A 274 12.56 11.25 -13.54
N PRO A 275 13.86 10.87 -13.53
CA PRO A 275 14.53 10.29 -12.36
C PRO A 275 14.50 11.17 -11.10
N LYS A 276 14.23 12.46 -11.23
CA LYS A 276 14.00 13.35 -10.08
C LYS A 276 12.65 13.09 -9.40
N ILE A 277 11.65 12.65 -10.17
CA ILE A 277 10.29 12.35 -9.70
C ILE A 277 10.17 10.90 -9.26
N GLN A 278 10.63 9.97 -10.09
CA GLN A 278 10.54 8.53 -9.85
C GLN A 278 11.94 7.92 -9.80
N LYS A 279 12.24 7.14 -8.75
CA LYS A 279 13.58 6.57 -8.54
C LYS A 279 13.74 5.15 -9.09
N LYS A 280 12.64 4.47 -9.37
CA LYS A 280 12.59 3.09 -9.86
C LYS A 280 11.31 2.84 -10.65
N ASN A 281 11.31 1.79 -11.45
CA ASN A 281 10.08 1.31 -12.07
C ASN A 281 9.16 0.75 -10.98
N ASP A 282 7.87 1.05 -11.09
CA ASP A 282 6.90 0.66 -10.06
C ASP A 282 5.55 0.33 -10.71
N VAL A 283 4.92 -0.75 -10.24
CA VAL A 283 3.57 -1.17 -10.63
C VAL A 283 2.69 -1.14 -9.39
N LYS A 284 1.61 -0.39 -9.46
CA LYS A 284 0.70 -0.24 -8.32
C LYS A 284 -0.73 -0.57 -8.71
N LEU A 285 -1.38 -1.37 -7.92
CA LEU A 285 -2.84 -1.48 -7.97
C LEU A 285 -3.46 -0.26 -7.30
N THR A 286 -4.63 0.13 -7.79
CA THR A 286 -5.33 1.31 -7.30
C THR A 286 -6.79 1.01 -7.03
N SER A 287 -7.28 1.52 -5.92
CA SER A 287 -8.68 1.48 -5.50
C SER A 287 -9.12 2.88 -5.12
N LYS A 288 -10.33 3.28 -5.52
CA LYS A 288 -10.90 4.59 -5.16
C LYS A 288 -9.94 5.76 -5.40
N ASN A 289 -9.15 5.68 -6.49
CA ASN A 289 -8.12 6.65 -6.87
C ASN A 289 -6.92 6.77 -5.89
N GLU A 290 -6.68 5.77 -5.09
CA GLU A 290 -5.51 5.64 -4.25
C GLU A 290 -4.73 4.37 -4.57
N THR A 291 -3.42 4.39 -4.32
CA THR A 291 -2.61 3.19 -4.46
C THR A 291 -2.83 2.25 -3.29
N VAL A 292 -2.93 0.98 -3.59
CA VAL A 292 -3.09 -0.09 -2.61
C VAL A 292 -1.79 -0.87 -2.53
N ASP A 293 -1.27 -1.05 -1.32
CA ASP A 293 -0.07 -1.84 -1.11
C ASP A 293 -0.41 -3.32 -1.24
N ILE A 294 0.06 -3.94 -2.32
CA ILE A 294 0.09 -5.40 -2.48
C ILE A 294 1.55 -5.83 -2.45
N CYS A 295 1.84 -6.80 -1.62
CA CYS A 295 3.12 -7.49 -1.67
C CYS A 295 3.24 -8.26 -2.99
N GLY A 296 4.27 -7.99 -3.79
CA GLY A 296 4.75 -8.92 -4.78
C GLY A 296 4.38 -8.68 -6.24
N MET A 297 3.93 -7.46 -6.63
CA MET A 297 3.89 -7.11 -8.05
C MET A 297 5.17 -6.39 -8.46
N ASP A 298 6.03 -7.12 -9.14
CA ASP A 298 7.25 -6.59 -9.75
C ASP A 298 7.27 -6.89 -11.24
N PHE A 299 7.99 -6.07 -12.02
CA PHE A 299 8.36 -6.46 -13.37
C PHE A 299 9.45 -7.53 -13.27
N SER A 300 9.06 -8.80 -13.19
CA SER A 300 9.97 -9.93 -13.02
C SER A 300 11.02 -10.09 -14.14
N PHE A 301 10.81 -9.42 -15.28
CA PHE A 301 11.71 -9.45 -16.43
C PHE A 301 12.60 -8.21 -16.54
N MET A 302 12.41 -7.19 -15.70
CA MET A 302 13.16 -5.95 -15.75
C MET A 302 13.58 -5.53 -14.35
N ASP A 303 14.85 -5.21 -14.17
CA ASP A 303 15.32 -4.61 -12.93
C ASP A 303 14.57 -3.28 -12.67
N ASN A 304 14.10 -3.11 -11.43
CA ASN A 304 13.42 -1.88 -11.02
C ASN A 304 14.25 -0.61 -11.25
N SER A 305 15.58 -0.73 -11.34
CA SER A 305 16.51 0.38 -11.62
C SER A 305 16.76 0.64 -13.11
N SER A 306 16.28 -0.22 -14.01
CA SER A 306 16.46 -0.07 -15.46
C SER A 306 15.63 1.07 -16.01
N LYS A 307 16.25 1.97 -16.78
CA LYS A 307 15.58 3.13 -17.37
C LYS A 307 15.05 2.85 -18.76
N ILE A 308 13.86 3.35 -19.04
CA ILE A 308 13.24 3.39 -20.36
C ILE A 308 13.40 4.82 -20.88
N ASP A 309 14.15 5.03 -21.96
CA ASP A 309 14.46 6.37 -22.49
C ASP A 309 14.94 7.36 -21.41
N LYS A 310 15.87 6.92 -20.55
CA LYS A 310 16.41 7.68 -19.40
C LYS A 310 15.39 8.01 -18.30
N ARG A 311 14.17 7.48 -18.36
CA ARG A 311 13.07 7.67 -17.40
C ARG A 311 12.70 6.39 -16.70
N TYR A 312 11.97 6.49 -15.60
CA TYR A 312 11.38 5.35 -14.88
C TYR A 312 9.88 5.27 -15.13
N MET A 313 9.36 4.05 -15.14
CA MET A 313 7.94 3.80 -15.36
C MET A 313 7.19 3.74 -14.02
N LEU A 314 6.08 4.46 -13.95
CA LEU A 314 5.01 4.24 -12.97
C LEU A 314 3.81 3.65 -13.73
N CYS A 315 3.42 2.43 -13.38
CA CYS A 315 2.27 1.75 -13.95
C CYS A 315 1.16 1.65 -12.90
N LEU A 316 -0.02 2.19 -13.21
CA LEU A 316 -1.19 2.19 -12.35
C LEU A 316 -2.27 1.29 -12.95
N ILE A 317 -2.81 0.38 -12.14
CA ILE A 317 -3.81 -0.59 -12.55
C ILE A 317 -5.04 -0.42 -11.68
N SER A 318 -6.20 -0.28 -12.31
CA SER A 318 -7.49 -0.12 -11.63
C SER A 318 -8.53 -1.10 -12.17
N SER A 319 -9.46 -1.54 -11.33
CA SER A 319 -10.65 -2.30 -11.71
C SER A 319 -11.71 -2.22 -10.61
N ASP A 320 -12.95 -2.54 -10.95
CA ASP A 320 -14.02 -2.70 -9.95
C ASP A 320 -13.72 -3.89 -9.03
N PHE A 321 -13.08 -4.95 -9.56
CA PHE A 321 -12.62 -6.07 -8.75
C PHE A 321 -11.67 -5.63 -7.63
N ILE A 322 -10.66 -4.81 -7.95
CA ILE A 322 -9.72 -4.28 -6.95
C ILE A 322 -10.47 -3.45 -5.91
N THR A 323 -11.38 -2.59 -6.37
CA THR A 323 -12.17 -1.71 -5.51
C THR A 323 -13.09 -2.50 -4.57
N ASN A 324 -13.69 -3.59 -5.05
CA ASN A 324 -14.56 -4.46 -4.25
C ASN A 324 -13.79 -5.36 -3.27
N GLN A 325 -12.54 -5.70 -3.59
CA GLN A 325 -11.65 -6.44 -2.70
C GLN A 325 -10.97 -5.54 -1.66
N ASP A 326 -10.92 -4.24 -1.93
CA ASP A 326 -10.46 -3.24 -0.98
C ASP A 326 -11.55 -3.03 0.07
N SER A 327 -11.61 -3.97 1.00
CA SER A 327 -12.45 -3.83 2.18
C SER A 327 -12.09 -2.54 2.92
N ASP A 328 -12.95 -2.06 3.83
CA ASP A 328 -12.76 -0.85 4.66
C ASP A 328 -11.40 -0.73 5.37
N LEU A 329 -10.54 -1.70 5.20
CA LEU A 329 -9.14 -1.82 5.62
C LEU A 329 -8.20 -1.31 4.52
N ARG A 330 -8.28 -0.04 4.16
CA ARG A 330 -7.38 0.58 3.19
C ARG A 330 -5.93 0.09 3.36
N GLY A 331 -5.40 -0.60 2.33
CA GLY A 331 -3.98 -0.91 2.25
C GLY A 331 -3.56 -2.38 2.28
N LYS A 332 -4.47 -3.36 2.39
CA LYS A 332 -4.12 -4.78 2.28
C LYS A 332 -5.13 -5.55 1.45
N LEU A 333 -5.06 -5.38 0.14
CA LEU A 333 -5.74 -6.30 -0.77
C LEU A 333 -5.15 -7.70 -0.63
N ARG A 334 -6.03 -8.68 -0.42
CA ARG A 334 -5.64 -10.09 -0.41
C ARG A 334 -5.99 -10.73 -1.76
N ILE A 335 -5.36 -10.26 -2.82
CA ILE A 335 -5.37 -11.03 -4.07
C ILE A 335 -4.25 -12.06 -3.94
N LEU A 336 -4.62 -13.32 -3.87
CA LEU A 336 -3.67 -14.41 -3.67
C LEU A 336 -2.92 -14.71 -4.98
N SER A 337 -1.67 -15.14 -4.86
CA SER A 337 -1.01 -15.88 -5.94
C SER A 337 -1.54 -17.31 -6.02
N LYS A 338 -1.43 -17.94 -7.18
CA LYS A 338 -1.79 -19.36 -7.35
C LYS A 338 -1.04 -20.27 -6.37
N ASN A 339 0.23 -19.95 -6.10
CA ASN A 339 1.04 -20.70 -5.15
C ASN A 339 0.56 -20.53 -3.70
N GLU A 340 0.21 -19.32 -3.27
CA GLU A 340 -0.34 -19.08 -1.93
C GLU A 340 -1.70 -19.75 -1.75
N PHE A 341 -2.53 -19.71 -2.79
CA PHE A 341 -3.82 -20.36 -2.80
C PHE A 341 -3.69 -21.89 -2.59
N LEU A 342 -2.79 -22.54 -3.34
CA LEU A 342 -2.53 -23.97 -3.19
C LEU A 342 -1.92 -24.35 -1.83
N LYS A 343 -1.09 -23.47 -1.24
CA LYS A 343 -0.51 -23.69 0.11
C LYS A 343 -1.55 -23.64 1.23
N LYS A 344 -2.58 -22.83 1.11
CA LYS A 344 -3.65 -22.71 2.11
C LYS A 344 -4.48 -23.99 2.24
N ASN A 345 -4.58 -24.76 1.17
CA ASN A 345 -5.29 -26.05 1.12
C ASN A 345 -6.71 -26.01 1.69
N ASP A 346 -7.39 -24.86 1.54
CA ASP A 346 -8.76 -24.65 2.03
C ASP A 346 -9.75 -25.18 1.01
N ILE A 347 -10.47 -26.25 1.40
CA ILE A 347 -11.39 -26.98 0.53
C ILE A 347 -12.54 -26.07 0.05
N PHE A 348 -13.05 -25.21 0.91
CA PHE A 348 -14.16 -24.31 0.56
C PHE A 348 -13.74 -23.16 -0.38
N GLU A 349 -12.51 -22.68 -0.25
CA GLU A 349 -11.97 -21.67 -1.15
C GLU A 349 -11.60 -22.25 -2.53
N MET A 350 -11.25 -23.52 -2.62
CA MET A 350 -10.88 -24.17 -3.89
C MET A 350 -12.04 -24.27 -4.90
N GLU A 351 -13.27 -24.27 -4.43
CA GLU A 351 -14.48 -24.32 -5.26
C GLU A 351 -14.95 -22.94 -5.73
N LYS A 352 -14.44 -21.88 -5.10
CA LYS A 352 -14.79 -20.51 -5.47
C LYS A 352 -14.02 -20.04 -6.70
N GLU A 353 -14.62 -19.08 -7.37
CA GLU A 353 -13.99 -18.42 -8.53
C GLU A 353 -13.10 -17.27 -8.07
N HIS A 354 -11.85 -17.25 -8.51
CA HIS A 354 -10.84 -16.26 -8.13
C HIS A 354 -10.17 -15.63 -9.35
N ILE A 355 -9.67 -14.40 -9.17
CA ILE A 355 -8.65 -13.79 -10.03
C ILE A 355 -7.36 -13.76 -9.22
N PHE A 356 -6.28 -14.29 -9.79
CA PHE A 356 -4.97 -14.37 -9.13
C PHE A 356 -4.07 -13.23 -9.53
N ILE A 357 -3.19 -12.81 -8.61
CA ILE A 357 -2.23 -11.74 -8.86
C ILE A 357 -1.30 -12.08 -10.03
N ASP A 358 -0.94 -13.37 -10.18
CA ASP A 358 -0.13 -13.87 -11.30
C ASP A 358 -0.77 -13.56 -12.66
N ASN A 359 -2.09 -13.70 -12.78
CA ASN A 359 -2.80 -13.43 -14.03
C ASN A 359 -2.79 -11.93 -14.34
N ILE A 360 -3.02 -11.08 -13.33
CA ILE A 360 -2.97 -9.62 -13.47
C ILE A 360 -1.55 -9.21 -13.92
N GLN A 361 -0.53 -9.70 -13.24
CA GLN A 361 0.87 -9.38 -13.52
C GLN A 361 1.26 -9.80 -14.95
N ASN A 362 0.90 -11.00 -15.38
CA ASN A 362 1.22 -11.50 -16.72
C ASN A 362 0.61 -10.61 -17.82
N GLU A 363 -0.67 -10.22 -17.68
CA GLU A 363 -1.31 -9.36 -18.68
C GLU A 363 -0.74 -7.94 -18.68
N VAL A 364 -0.42 -7.38 -17.51
CA VAL A 364 0.28 -6.09 -17.43
C VAL A 364 1.62 -6.14 -18.15
N VAL A 365 2.41 -7.19 -17.90
CA VAL A 365 3.69 -7.43 -18.59
C VAL A 365 3.50 -7.51 -20.10
N ASN A 366 2.52 -8.29 -20.57
CA ASN A 366 2.23 -8.43 -22.00
C ASN A 366 1.88 -7.09 -22.65
N LYS A 367 1.03 -6.29 -21.99
CA LYS A 367 0.64 -4.96 -22.48
C LYS A 367 1.81 -3.99 -22.51
N ILE A 368 2.65 -3.96 -21.47
CA ILE A 368 3.83 -3.08 -21.40
C ILE A 368 4.88 -3.49 -22.45
N VAL A 369 5.15 -4.79 -22.60
CA VAL A 369 6.08 -5.31 -23.62
C VAL A 369 5.60 -4.97 -25.04
N ALA A 370 4.29 -5.12 -25.29
CA ALA A 370 3.72 -4.75 -26.60
C ALA A 370 3.84 -3.26 -26.90
N LYS A 371 3.71 -2.40 -25.89
CA LYS A 371 3.78 -0.93 -26.03
C LYS A 371 5.18 -0.40 -26.22
N TYR A 372 6.17 -0.94 -25.52
CA TYR A 372 7.53 -0.40 -25.48
C TYR A 372 8.52 -1.34 -26.20
N PRO A 373 8.92 -1.03 -27.46
CA PRO A 373 9.82 -1.90 -28.25
C PRO A 373 11.16 -2.18 -27.58
N GLN A 374 11.69 -1.23 -26.80
CA GLN A 374 12.94 -1.43 -26.06
C GLN A 374 12.79 -2.52 -25.01
N ILE A 375 11.65 -2.54 -24.30
CA ILE A 375 11.33 -3.59 -23.30
C ILE A 375 11.12 -4.92 -24.00
N LYS A 376 10.45 -4.91 -25.16
CA LYS A 376 10.24 -6.11 -25.98
C LYS A 376 11.58 -6.75 -26.36
N LYS A 377 12.52 -5.94 -26.90
CA LYS A 377 13.84 -6.43 -27.27
C LYS A 377 14.58 -7.01 -26.05
N VAL A 378 14.56 -6.32 -24.94
CA VAL A 378 15.19 -6.78 -23.70
C VAL A 378 14.59 -8.11 -23.25
N LYS A 379 13.26 -8.27 -23.33
CA LYS A 379 12.60 -9.55 -22.99
C LYS A 379 13.00 -10.66 -23.97
N GLU A 380 13.02 -10.39 -25.26
CA GLU A 380 13.44 -11.36 -26.29
C GLU A 380 14.90 -11.81 -26.10
N ASP A 381 15.82 -10.87 -25.83
CA ASP A 381 17.22 -11.17 -25.54
C ASP A 381 17.34 -12.01 -24.25
N LEU A 382 16.55 -11.71 -23.23
CA LEU A 382 16.50 -12.45 -22.00
C LEU A 382 15.98 -13.87 -22.22
N ASP A 383 14.86 -14.04 -22.91
CA ASP A 383 14.26 -15.34 -23.21
C ASP A 383 15.23 -16.21 -24.01
N LYS A 384 15.99 -15.60 -24.94
CA LYS A 384 17.04 -16.28 -25.68
C LYS A 384 18.15 -16.78 -24.77
N ASN A 385 18.69 -15.90 -23.93
CA ASN A 385 19.73 -16.26 -22.97
C ASN A 385 19.30 -17.38 -22.03
N ILE A 386 18.04 -17.34 -21.53
CA ILE A 386 17.50 -18.38 -20.65
C ILE A 386 17.41 -19.74 -21.41
N ASN A 387 16.93 -19.73 -22.65
CA ASN A 387 16.86 -20.93 -23.45
C ASN A 387 18.25 -21.53 -23.72
N GLU A 388 19.25 -20.69 -24.00
CA GLU A 388 20.64 -21.12 -24.15
C GLU A 388 21.16 -21.76 -22.85
N LEU A 389 20.87 -21.19 -21.68
CA LEU A 389 21.25 -21.77 -20.38
C LEU A 389 20.54 -23.08 -20.09
N ILE A 390 19.24 -23.19 -20.44
CA ILE A 390 18.46 -24.41 -20.28
C ILE A 390 19.11 -25.54 -21.12
N GLU A 391 19.48 -25.25 -22.36
CA GLU A 391 20.11 -26.23 -23.24
C GLU A 391 21.53 -26.60 -22.78
N LEU A 392 22.36 -25.58 -22.45
CA LEU A 392 23.75 -25.78 -22.05
C LEU A 392 23.89 -26.58 -20.75
N PHE A 393 23.04 -26.33 -19.78
CA PHE A 393 23.10 -26.95 -18.45
C PHE A 393 21.99 -27.99 -18.21
N ALA A 394 21.24 -28.35 -19.24
CA ALA A 394 20.11 -29.30 -19.14
C ALA A 394 19.15 -28.97 -17.99
N LEU A 395 18.83 -27.68 -17.80
CA LEU A 395 17.98 -27.21 -16.70
C LEU A 395 16.52 -27.65 -16.93
N ASP A 396 15.83 -27.91 -15.82
CA ASP A 396 14.40 -28.21 -15.84
C ASP A 396 13.58 -26.92 -16.08
N ARG A 397 12.90 -26.83 -17.22
CA ARG A 397 12.07 -25.66 -17.58
C ARG A 397 11.06 -25.31 -16.51
N SER A 398 10.45 -26.33 -15.86
CA SER A 398 9.44 -26.10 -14.81
C SER A 398 10.03 -25.44 -13.55
N ILE A 399 11.32 -25.66 -13.30
CA ILE A 399 12.05 -25.03 -12.21
C ILE A 399 12.43 -23.59 -12.60
N VAL A 400 12.95 -23.41 -13.83
CA VAL A 400 13.30 -22.10 -14.37
C VAL A 400 12.08 -21.16 -14.36
N GLU A 401 10.91 -21.62 -14.80
CA GLU A 401 9.67 -20.85 -14.74
C GLU A 401 9.27 -20.46 -13.32
N LYS A 402 9.51 -21.35 -12.34
CA LYS A 402 9.16 -21.08 -10.93
C LYS A 402 10.09 -20.11 -10.24
N ILE A 403 11.38 -20.18 -10.50
CA ILE A 403 12.35 -19.26 -9.89
C ILE A 403 12.37 -17.89 -10.59
N GLY A 404 11.94 -17.84 -11.85
CA GLY A 404 12.02 -16.66 -12.69
C GLY A 404 13.46 -16.19 -12.96
N TYR A 405 13.64 -15.37 -13.96
CA TYR A 405 14.90 -14.72 -14.28
C TYR A 405 14.69 -13.21 -14.27
N THR A 406 15.59 -12.46 -13.66
CA THR A 406 15.50 -11.00 -13.57
C THR A 406 16.46 -10.35 -14.56
N LEU A 407 15.99 -9.31 -15.26
CA LEU A 407 16.87 -8.55 -16.15
C LEU A 407 18.08 -7.98 -15.38
N GLY A 408 19.26 -8.13 -15.94
CA GLY A 408 20.52 -7.68 -15.30
C GLY A 408 21.07 -8.67 -14.25
N GLU A 409 20.38 -9.78 -13.99
CA GLU A 409 20.93 -10.85 -13.17
C GLU A 409 22.05 -11.55 -13.94
N ASP A 410 23.20 -11.71 -13.32
CA ASP A 410 24.29 -12.46 -13.92
C ASP A 410 24.01 -13.97 -13.91
N THR A 411 24.58 -14.67 -14.90
CA THR A 411 24.37 -16.12 -15.08
C THR A 411 24.75 -16.92 -13.82
N ALA A 412 25.80 -16.55 -13.10
CA ALA A 412 26.24 -17.27 -11.92
C ALA A 412 25.24 -17.15 -10.78
N THR A 413 24.66 -15.97 -10.59
CA THR A 413 23.60 -15.73 -9.58
C THR A 413 22.34 -16.51 -9.92
N PHE A 414 21.89 -16.50 -11.18
CA PHE A 414 20.76 -17.30 -11.62
C PHE A 414 20.99 -18.80 -11.38
N LEU A 415 22.13 -19.35 -11.81
CA LEU A 415 22.46 -20.76 -11.63
C LEU A 415 22.54 -21.14 -10.16
N ARG A 416 23.01 -20.25 -9.28
CA ARG A 416 23.00 -20.46 -7.83
C ARG A 416 21.57 -20.59 -7.31
N ARG A 417 20.68 -19.67 -7.64
CA ARG A 417 19.25 -19.74 -7.25
C ARG A 417 18.59 -21.02 -7.76
N TYR A 418 18.88 -21.39 -9.00
CA TYR A 418 18.40 -22.64 -9.57
C TYR A 418 18.88 -23.85 -8.75
N LYS A 419 20.17 -23.90 -8.44
CA LYS A 419 20.76 -24.98 -7.66
C LYS A 419 20.14 -25.06 -6.26
N ASP A 420 20.01 -23.95 -5.58
CA ASP A 420 19.42 -23.89 -4.22
C ASP A 420 17.98 -24.40 -4.24
N TYR A 421 17.17 -23.95 -5.19
CA TYR A 421 15.80 -24.40 -5.34
C TYR A 421 15.68 -25.88 -5.70
N ASN A 422 16.54 -26.34 -6.60
CA ASN A 422 16.58 -27.76 -7.00
C ASN A 422 17.03 -28.65 -5.84
N ALA A 423 18.01 -28.21 -5.03
CA ALA A 423 18.45 -28.91 -3.81
C ALA A 423 17.32 -29.01 -2.77
N GLU A 424 16.55 -27.93 -2.58
CA GLU A 424 15.38 -27.92 -1.71
C GLU A 424 14.32 -28.91 -2.18
N LEU A 425 14.05 -28.97 -3.49
CA LEU A 425 13.13 -29.96 -4.07
C LEU A 425 13.63 -31.38 -3.87
N SER A 426 14.93 -31.63 -4.04
CA SER A 426 15.54 -32.94 -3.80
C SER A 426 15.37 -33.36 -2.34
N SER A 427 15.68 -32.48 -1.40
CA SER A 427 15.51 -32.75 0.04
C SER A 427 14.05 -33.05 0.41
N LYS A 428 13.10 -32.30 -0.15
CA LYS A 428 11.65 -32.58 0.05
C LYS A 428 11.24 -33.94 -0.51
N LYS A 429 11.77 -34.34 -1.68
CA LYS A 429 11.52 -35.66 -2.28
C LYS A 429 12.13 -36.77 -1.42
N GLU A 430 13.35 -36.58 -0.92
CA GLU A 430 14.00 -37.52 0.00
C GLU A 430 13.21 -37.74 1.29
N ALA A 431 12.78 -36.63 1.92
CA ALA A 431 11.94 -36.69 3.10
C ALA A 431 10.64 -37.44 2.84
N LYS A 432 10.04 -37.22 1.65
CA LYS A 432 8.82 -37.93 1.22
C LYS A 432 9.10 -39.40 1.00
N ILE A 433 10.17 -39.79 0.30
CA ILE A 433 10.59 -41.17 0.13
C ILE A 433 10.78 -41.87 1.46
N LYS A 434 11.52 -41.21 2.40
CA LYS A 434 11.71 -41.73 3.75
C LYS A 434 10.38 -41.95 4.47
N SER A 435 9.49 -40.98 4.47
CA SER A 435 8.16 -41.09 5.08
C SER A 435 7.34 -42.26 4.50
N VAL A 436 7.39 -42.47 3.19
CA VAL A 436 6.67 -43.58 2.55
C VAL A 436 7.30 -44.94 2.91
N ILE A 437 8.64 -45.03 2.94
CA ILE A 437 9.37 -46.21 3.40
C ILE A 437 9.04 -46.53 4.87
N ASP A 438 9.03 -45.54 5.73
CA ASP A 438 8.70 -45.75 7.13
C ASP A 438 7.22 -46.21 7.28
N SER A 439 6.31 -45.67 6.49
CA SER A 439 4.92 -46.15 6.44
C SER A 439 4.79 -47.59 5.95
N LEU A 440 5.68 -48.03 5.04
CA LEU A 440 5.73 -49.45 4.60
C LEU A 440 6.17 -50.39 5.74
N LYS A 441 7.12 -49.97 6.56
CA LYS A 441 7.62 -50.76 7.74
C LYS A 441 6.53 -51.00 8.79
N HIS A 442 5.56 -50.09 8.89
CA HIS A 442 4.46 -50.17 9.85
C HIS A 442 3.20 -50.85 9.32
N LEU A 443 3.20 -51.37 8.06
CA LEU A 443 2.06 -52.14 7.55
C LEU A 443 1.98 -53.50 8.25
N ASN A 444 0.79 -53.85 8.73
CA ASN A 444 0.56 -55.15 9.36
C ASN A 444 0.24 -56.20 8.28
N PRO A 445 1.10 -57.24 8.15
CA PRO A 445 0.87 -58.32 7.16
C PRO A 445 -0.44 -59.09 7.35
N SER A 446 -1.03 -59.04 8.54
CA SER A 446 -2.31 -59.71 8.85
C SER A 446 -3.54 -58.89 8.47
N ASP A 447 -3.37 -57.64 7.97
CA ASP A 447 -4.47 -56.83 7.49
C ASP A 447 -4.99 -57.35 6.13
N GLY A 448 -6.32 -57.50 5.99
CA GLY A 448 -6.95 -57.95 4.76
C GLY A 448 -6.60 -57.15 3.52
N ASN A 449 -6.29 -55.87 3.69
CA ASN A 449 -5.91 -54.91 2.63
C ASN A 449 -4.40 -54.71 2.48
N PHE A 450 -3.57 -55.50 3.17
CA PHE A 450 -2.12 -55.34 3.18
C PHE A 450 -1.50 -55.30 1.77
N ARG A 451 -1.91 -56.21 0.87
CA ARG A 451 -1.36 -56.29 -0.50
C ARG A 451 -1.64 -55.02 -1.31
N GLU A 452 -2.81 -54.46 -1.17
CA GLU A 452 -3.22 -53.24 -1.88
C GLU A 452 -2.49 -52.04 -1.36
N HIS A 453 -2.45 -51.85 -0.05
CA HIS A 453 -1.69 -50.78 0.59
C HIS A 453 -0.19 -50.86 0.29
N PHE A 454 0.39 -52.05 0.35
CA PHE A 454 1.81 -52.28 0.02
C PHE A 454 2.11 -51.90 -1.43
N LYS A 455 1.30 -52.38 -2.39
CA LYS A 455 1.45 -52.07 -3.82
C LYS A 455 1.33 -50.59 -4.10
N THR A 456 0.38 -49.91 -3.47
CA THR A 456 0.18 -48.47 -3.61
C THR A 456 1.43 -47.69 -3.13
N LYS A 457 1.96 -48.01 -1.95
CA LYS A 457 3.15 -47.37 -1.39
C LYS A 457 4.42 -47.64 -2.19
N VAL A 458 4.63 -48.84 -2.66
CA VAL A 458 5.76 -49.21 -3.55
C VAL A 458 5.68 -48.44 -4.87
N ASN A 459 4.51 -48.32 -5.46
CA ASN A 459 4.31 -47.52 -6.66
C ASN A 459 4.58 -46.01 -6.41
N GLU A 460 4.23 -45.48 -5.23
CA GLU A 460 4.54 -44.11 -4.86
C GLU A 460 6.06 -43.87 -4.78
N VAL A 461 6.81 -44.73 -4.11
CA VAL A 461 8.28 -44.68 -4.05
C VAL A 461 8.90 -44.80 -5.43
N SER A 462 8.44 -45.77 -6.26
CA SER A 462 8.94 -45.95 -7.62
C SER A 462 8.80 -44.74 -8.53
N LYS A 463 7.77 -43.91 -8.32
CA LYS A 463 7.58 -42.65 -9.03
C LYS A 463 8.49 -41.51 -8.53
N LEU A 464 8.89 -41.52 -7.26
CA LEU A 464 9.71 -40.49 -6.65
C LEU A 464 11.21 -40.65 -6.95
N ILE A 465 11.72 -41.88 -7.05
CA ILE A 465 13.15 -42.17 -7.27
C ILE A 465 13.70 -41.56 -8.57
N PRO A 466 13.08 -41.74 -9.76
CA PRO A 466 13.58 -41.15 -11.01
C PRO A 466 13.64 -39.63 -10.97
N GLN A 467 12.71 -38.99 -10.27
CA GLN A 467 12.68 -37.54 -10.13
C GLN A 467 13.83 -37.02 -9.22
N LYS A 468 14.23 -37.80 -8.23
CA LYS A 468 15.38 -37.48 -7.38
C LYS A 468 16.67 -37.60 -8.19
N ASN A 469 16.92 -38.71 -8.87
CA ASN A 469 18.15 -38.95 -9.63
C ASN A 469 18.41 -37.87 -10.68
N ARG A 470 17.37 -37.37 -11.35
CA ARG A 470 17.48 -36.26 -12.30
C ARG A 470 17.95 -34.94 -11.58
N ALA A 471 17.40 -34.65 -10.42
CA ALA A 471 17.84 -33.49 -9.63
C ALA A 471 19.29 -33.57 -9.21
N ASP A 472 19.76 -34.75 -8.80
CA ASP A 472 21.14 -34.98 -8.38
C ASP A 472 22.15 -34.84 -9.54
N ILE A 473 21.82 -35.31 -10.74
CA ILE A 473 22.64 -35.13 -11.95
C ILE A 473 22.80 -33.64 -12.29
N VAL A 474 21.74 -32.86 -12.24
CA VAL A 474 21.80 -31.42 -12.51
C VAL A 474 22.65 -30.70 -11.47
N ASN A 475 22.51 -31.04 -10.18
CA ASN A 475 23.32 -30.45 -9.13
C ASN A 475 24.83 -30.74 -9.32
N LEU A 476 25.19 -31.97 -9.70
CA LEU A 476 26.57 -32.36 -9.99
C LEU A 476 27.17 -31.60 -11.18
N SER A 477 26.36 -31.40 -12.26
CA SER A 477 26.82 -30.65 -13.44
C SER A 477 27.10 -29.18 -13.14
N LEU A 478 26.37 -28.57 -12.19
CA LEU A 478 26.56 -27.19 -11.79
C LEU A 478 27.68 -26.94 -10.78
N ILE A 479 28.20 -27.99 -10.13
CA ILE A 479 29.34 -27.87 -9.19
C ILE A 479 30.67 -27.57 -9.92
N HIS A 480 30.80 -27.96 -11.18
CA HIS A 480 32.02 -27.81 -11.99
C HIS A 480 32.10 -26.48 -12.77
N ILE A 481 31.18 -25.54 -12.52
CA ILE A 481 31.14 -24.19 -13.07
C ILE A 481 31.45 -23.20 -11.95
#